data_bd31058861171937c11d61c77073a1ef
#
_entry.id   bd31058861171937c11d61c77073a1ef
#
_cell.length_a   1.000
_cell.length_b   1.000
_cell.length_c   1.000
_cell.angle_alpha   90.00
_cell.angle_beta   90.00
_cell.angle_gamma   90.00
#
_symmetry.space_group_name_H-M   'P 1'
#
loop_
_entity.id
_entity.type
_entity.pdbx_description
1 polymer ?
#
loop_
_entity_poly.entity_id
_entity_poly.type
_entity_poly.pdbx_seq_one_letter_code
_entity_poly.pdbx_strand_id
1 'polypeptide(L)'
;IIPKQSGIKVSGHNRSDDLFMFIRKKITGLSPGTQYQLYFEVEMASNVPTNALGVGGAPGESVHLKAGASAKEPVVARDNQNYYRINLDKGNQSVGGADLINIGNIGVTDTTTAYTLIQRSNPTPFSQRTGAEGELWIIIGTDSGFEGLTTLYYSAIKITLQK
;
A
#
# COMPACT_ATOMS: atom_id res chain seq x y z
N ILE A 1 13.77 27.64 8.37
CA ILE A 1 13.89 26.33 9.02
C ILE A 1 12.78 25.46 8.41
N ILE A 2 13.16 24.53 7.53
CA ILE A 2 12.22 23.52 7.02
C ILE A 2 11.93 22.58 8.21
N PRO A 3 10.66 22.38 8.60
CA PRO A 3 10.36 21.42 9.66
C PRO A 3 10.92 20.05 9.29
N LYS A 4 11.60 19.39 10.21
CA LYS A 4 12.13 18.07 10.01
C LYS A 4 10.94 17.10 9.87
N GLN A 5 10.54 16.79 8.64
CA GLN A 5 9.51 15.79 8.40
C GLN A 5 10.07 14.41 8.72
N SER A 6 9.44 13.70 9.63
CA SER A 6 9.71 12.29 9.89
C SER A 6 8.81 11.44 8.99
N GLY A 7 9.31 10.29 8.56
CA GLY A 7 8.55 9.37 7.73
C GLY A 7 9.04 7.93 7.88
N ILE A 8 8.26 7.00 7.36
CA ILE A 8 8.62 5.58 7.30
C ILE A 8 9.25 5.31 5.95
N LYS A 9 10.53 4.97 5.92
CA LYS A 9 11.20 4.50 4.71
C LYS A 9 10.86 3.02 4.48
N VAL A 10 10.37 2.71 3.28
CA VAL A 10 10.20 1.34 2.78
C VAL A 10 11.02 1.18 1.52
N SER A 11 11.82 0.12 1.42
CA SER A 11 12.68 -0.11 0.28
C SER A 11 12.81 -1.60 0.00
N GLY A 12 12.73 -2.01 -1.26
CA GLY A 12 12.91 -3.39 -1.68
C GLY A 12 13.25 -3.48 -3.17
N HIS A 13 13.95 -4.55 -3.53
CA HIS A 13 14.33 -4.83 -4.90
C HIS A 13 13.50 -5.99 -5.43
N ASN A 14 12.60 -5.71 -6.38
CA ASN A 14 11.86 -6.75 -7.09
C ASN A 14 12.78 -7.43 -8.11
N ARG A 15 12.87 -8.76 -8.05
CA ARG A 15 13.72 -9.58 -8.92
C ARG A 15 12.94 -10.59 -9.76
N SER A 16 11.62 -10.64 -9.58
CA SER A 16 10.78 -11.70 -10.12
C SER A 16 9.31 -11.30 -10.33
N ASP A 17 9.06 -10.09 -10.79
CA ASP A 17 7.75 -9.60 -11.24
C ASP A 17 6.62 -9.54 -10.17
N ASP A 18 6.87 -9.85 -8.91
CA ASP A 18 5.85 -9.79 -7.85
C ASP A 18 6.47 -9.48 -6.49
N LEU A 19 6.64 -8.20 -6.20
CA LEU A 19 7.08 -7.76 -4.88
C LEU A 19 5.98 -6.97 -4.19
N PHE A 20 5.46 -7.51 -3.08
CA PHE A 20 4.56 -6.79 -2.20
C PHE A 20 5.29 -6.32 -0.94
N MET A 21 5.48 -5.00 -0.81
CA MET A 21 6.03 -4.35 0.39
C MET A 21 4.90 -3.66 1.14
N PHE A 22 4.79 -3.83 2.44
CA PHE A 22 3.71 -3.21 3.19
C PHE A 22 4.10 -2.83 4.62
N ILE A 23 3.36 -1.86 5.15
CA ILE A 23 3.29 -1.52 6.56
C ILE A 23 1.91 -1.90 7.08
N ARG A 24 1.81 -2.26 8.36
CA ARG A 24 0.56 -2.65 9.00
C ARG A 24 0.40 -2.00 10.36
N LYS A 25 -0.83 -1.74 10.75
CA LYS A 25 -1.17 -1.24 12.08
C LYS A 25 -2.50 -1.80 12.56
N LYS A 26 -2.53 -2.36 13.76
CA LYS A 26 -3.76 -2.77 14.42
C LYS A 26 -4.50 -1.56 14.95
N ILE A 27 -5.80 -1.47 14.68
CA ILE A 27 -6.74 -0.53 15.28
C ILE A 27 -7.68 -1.33 16.18
N THR A 28 -7.95 -0.83 17.37
CA THR A 28 -8.83 -1.45 18.37
C THR A 28 -9.88 -0.44 18.86
N GLY A 29 -10.87 -0.91 19.63
CA GLY A 29 -11.91 -0.06 20.19
C GLY A 29 -13.05 0.26 19.23
N LEU A 30 -13.13 -0.48 18.11
CA LEU A 30 -14.27 -0.42 17.20
C LEU A 30 -15.42 -1.30 17.73
N SER A 31 -16.62 -1.15 17.16
CA SER A 31 -17.74 -2.05 17.49
C SER A 31 -17.46 -3.45 16.91
N PRO A 32 -17.56 -4.52 17.72
CA PRO A 32 -17.35 -5.89 17.26
C PRO A 32 -18.28 -6.32 16.12
N GLY A 33 -17.77 -7.11 15.19
CA GLY A 33 -18.52 -7.68 14.08
C GLY A 33 -19.25 -6.66 13.20
N THR A 34 -18.83 -5.40 13.23
CA THR A 34 -19.50 -4.28 12.57
C THR A 34 -18.82 -3.94 11.26
N GLN A 35 -19.62 -3.67 10.23
CA GLN A 35 -19.13 -3.19 8.95
C GLN A 35 -18.76 -1.71 9.03
N TYR A 36 -17.56 -1.37 8.57
CA TYR A 36 -17.08 0.00 8.43
C TYR A 36 -16.74 0.31 6.97
N GLN A 37 -16.98 1.57 6.60
CA GLN A 37 -16.52 2.18 5.36
C GLN A 37 -15.21 2.91 5.65
N LEU A 38 -14.15 2.58 4.92
CA LEU A 38 -12.82 3.12 5.13
C LEU A 38 -12.40 4.00 3.96
N TYR A 39 -11.92 5.19 4.30
CA TYR A 39 -11.27 6.12 3.37
C TYR A 39 -9.81 6.24 3.77
N PHE A 40 -8.94 6.07 2.80
CA PHE A 40 -7.49 6.16 2.96
C PHE A 40 -6.96 7.40 2.25
N GLU A 41 -6.14 8.18 2.94
CA GLU A 41 -5.35 9.27 2.37
C GLU A 41 -3.88 8.98 2.71
N VAL A 42 -3.08 8.74 1.69
CA VAL A 42 -1.66 8.36 1.84
C VAL A 42 -0.80 9.41 1.17
N GLU A 43 0.04 10.08 1.97
CA GLU A 43 1.07 10.98 1.47
C GLU A 43 2.43 10.30 1.58
N MET A 44 3.19 10.34 0.50
CA MET A 44 4.51 9.74 0.43
C MET A 44 5.42 10.53 -0.52
N ALA A 45 6.72 10.47 -0.28
CA ALA A 45 7.70 10.97 -1.22
C ALA A 45 8.15 9.85 -2.17
N SER A 46 8.07 10.14 -3.45
CA SER A 46 8.55 9.32 -4.57
C SER A 46 9.44 10.16 -5.48
N ASN A 47 10.39 9.53 -6.14
CA ASN A 47 11.28 10.18 -7.11
C ASN A 47 11.25 9.49 -8.48
N VAL A 48 10.19 8.77 -8.76
CA VAL A 48 10.07 7.95 -9.98
C VAL A 48 9.12 8.63 -10.97
N PRO A 49 9.61 9.14 -12.12
CA PRO A 49 8.74 9.74 -13.13
C PRO A 49 7.75 8.75 -13.72
N THR A 50 6.56 9.23 -14.07
CA THR A 50 5.67 8.52 -14.98
C THR A 50 6.35 8.37 -16.35
N ASN A 51 6.02 7.34 -17.11
CA ASN A 51 6.58 7.02 -18.44
C ASN A 51 8.08 6.67 -18.44
N ALA A 52 8.73 6.47 -17.30
CA ALA A 52 10.08 5.95 -17.26
C ALA A 52 10.11 4.49 -17.76
N LEU A 53 11.15 4.13 -18.51
CA LEU A 53 11.31 2.75 -19.00
C LEU A 53 11.87 1.85 -17.90
N GLY A 54 11.34 0.63 -17.81
CA GLY A 54 11.80 -0.38 -16.85
C GLY A 54 11.48 -1.81 -17.29
N VAL A 55 12.16 -2.77 -16.71
CA VAL A 55 11.86 -4.20 -16.90
C VAL A 55 10.64 -4.55 -16.05
N GLY A 56 9.73 -5.36 -16.57
CA GLY A 56 8.47 -5.70 -15.89
C GLY A 56 7.45 -4.56 -15.85
N GLY A 57 7.79 -3.40 -16.45
CA GLY A 57 6.92 -2.22 -16.55
C GLY A 57 7.61 -0.93 -16.14
N ALA A 58 6.90 0.19 -16.31
CA ALA A 58 7.39 1.51 -15.92
C ALA A 58 7.52 1.62 -14.40
N PRO A 59 8.67 2.05 -13.86
CA PRO A 59 8.90 2.05 -12.41
C PRO A 59 7.94 2.95 -11.62
N GLY A 60 7.38 3.99 -12.23
CA GLY A 60 6.38 4.84 -11.59
C GLY A 60 4.96 4.30 -11.67
N GLU A 61 4.60 3.69 -12.80
CA GLU A 61 3.22 3.28 -13.10
C GLU A 61 2.93 1.83 -12.74
N SER A 62 3.95 0.95 -12.82
CA SER A 62 3.80 -0.48 -12.52
C SER A 62 4.13 -0.85 -11.06
N VAL A 63 4.29 0.16 -10.20
CA VAL A 63 4.32 0.00 -8.73
C VAL A 63 3.02 0.56 -8.17
N HIS A 64 2.09 -0.33 -7.88
CA HIS A 64 0.71 0.01 -7.51
C HIS A 64 0.60 0.20 -6.00
N LEU A 65 0.06 1.35 -5.56
CA LEU A 65 -0.21 1.60 -4.16
C LEU A 65 -1.52 0.91 -3.75
N LYS A 66 -1.42 0.05 -2.76
CA LYS A 66 -2.53 -0.69 -2.17
C LYS A 66 -2.86 -0.16 -0.79
N ALA A 67 -4.16 -0.07 -0.50
CA ALA A 67 -4.67 0.22 0.83
C ALA A 67 -5.83 -0.72 1.16
N GLY A 68 -5.97 -1.09 2.41
CA GLY A 68 -7.07 -1.94 2.84
C GLY A 68 -7.04 -2.26 4.31
N ALA A 69 -7.91 -3.17 4.70
CA ALA A 69 -8.04 -3.61 6.07
C ALA A 69 -8.49 -5.07 6.15
N SER A 70 -8.15 -5.74 7.24
CA SER A 70 -8.58 -7.11 7.52
C SER A 70 -8.82 -7.31 9.01
N ALA A 71 -9.80 -8.14 9.38
CA ALA A 71 -9.95 -8.63 10.75
C ALA A 71 -8.85 -9.66 11.11
N LYS A 72 -8.18 -10.24 10.11
CA LYS A 72 -7.05 -11.17 10.30
C LYS A 72 -5.74 -10.39 10.33
N GLU A 73 -4.83 -10.81 11.21
CA GLU A 73 -3.49 -10.27 11.22
C GLU A 73 -2.76 -10.58 9.90
N PRO A 74 -2.19 -9.56 9.21
CA PRO A 74 -1.35 -9.79 8.06
C PRO A 74 -0.08 -10.54 8.45
N VAL A 75 0.10 -11.74 7.88
CA VAL A 75 1.25 -12.60 8.13
C VAL A 75 1.83 -13.04 6.81
N VAL A 76 3.16 -13.04 6.72
CA VAL A 76 3.88 -13.57 5.57
C VAL A 76 4.40 -14.96 5.91
N ALA A 77 4.07 -15.94 5.07
CA ALA A 77 4.53 -17.30 5.21
C ALA A 77 5.03 -17.85 3.86
N ARG A 78 5.85 -18.88 3.91
CA ARG A 78 6.26 -19.61 2.69
C ARG A 78 5.17 -20.56 2.25
N ASP A 79 4.89 -20.55 0.94
CA ASP A 79 4.01 -21.52 0.31
C ASP A 79 4.78 -22.84 -0.03
N ASN A 80 4.06 -23.82 -0.60
CA ASN A 80 4.63 -25.11 -1.00
C ASN A 80 5.66 -25.00 -2.15
N GLN A 81 5.71 -23.87 -2.84
CA GLN A 81 6.67 -23.56 -3.91
C GLN A 81 7.85 -22.74 -3.40
N ASN A 82 7.91 -22.53 -2.06
CA ASN A 82 8.98 -21.80 -1.40
C ASN A 82 8.97 -20.27 -1.62
N TYR A 83 7.82 -19.73 -2.09
CA TYR A 83 7.62 -18.28 -2.20
C TYR A 83 7.02 -17.72 -0.91
N TYR A 84 7.37 -16.50 -0.57
CA TYR A 84 6.74 -15.76 0.50
C TYR A 84 5.39 -15.17 0.03
N ARG A 85 4.32 -15.54 0.73
CA ARG A 85 2.97 -15.07 0.46
C ARG A 85 2.36 -14.43 1.69
N ILE A 86 1.59 -13.35 1.48
CA ILE A 86 0.74 -12.80 2.52
C ILE A 86 -0.56 -13.59 2.58
N ASN A 87 -1.12 -13.74 3.80
CA ASN A 87 -2.38 -14.47 4.06
C ASN A 87 -3.64 -13.65 3.73
N LEU A 88 -3.53 -12.55 3.00
CA LEU A 88 -4.61 -11.67 2.60
C LEU A 88 -4.76 -11.67 1.08
N ASP A 89 -5.99 -11.43 0.63
CA ASP A 89 -6.27 -11.18 -0.78
C ASP A 89 -5.92 -9.71 -1.13
N LYS A 90 -4.71 -9.52 -1.63
CA LYS A 90 -4.22 -8.22 -2.12
C LYS A 90 -4.64 -7.92 -3.56
N GLY A 91 -5.24 -8.89 -4.25
CA GLY A 91 -5.34 -8.86 -5.71
C GLY A 91 -4.00 -9.05 -6.39
N ASN A 92 -3.88 -8.54 -7.61
CA ASN A 92 -2.64 -8.62 -8.39
C ASN A 92 -2.33 -7.28 -9.06
N GLN A 93 -1.21 -6.68 -8.74
CA GLN A 93 -0.73 -5.41 -9.31
C GLN A 93 -1.84 -4.33 -9.30
N SER A 94 -2.31 -3.84 -10.45
CA SER A 94 -3.36 -2.82 -10.55
C SER A 94 -4.75 -3.29 -10.09
N VAL A 95 -4.97 -4.59 -10.00
CA VAL A 95 -6.26 -5.18 -9.62
C VAL A 95 -6.33 -5.35 -8.11
N GLY A 96 -7.39 -4.81 -7.47
CA GLY A 96 -7.66 -5.01 -6.05
C GLY A 96 -8.16 -6.42 -5.74
N GLY A 97 -8.03 -6.83 -4.49
CA GLY A 97 -8.59 -8.04 -3.91
C GLY A 97 -9.64 -7.74 -2.84
N ALA A 98 -10.04 -8.76 -2.10
CA ALA A 98 -11.05 -8.61 -1.06
C ALA A 98 -10.54 -7.83 0.17
N ASP A 99 -9.24 -7.91 0.46
CA ASP A 99 -8.64 -7.26 1.65
C ASP A 99 -7.92 -5.95 1.32
N LEU A 100 -7.50 -5.74 0.06
CA LEU A 100 -6.81 -4.52 -0.38
C LEU A 100 -7.31 -4.05 -1.75
N ILE A 101 -7.47 -2.74 -1.91
CA ILE A 101 -7.78 -2.09 -3.17
C ILE A 101 -6.57 -1.33 -3.72
N ASN A 102 -6.55 -1.11 -5.03
CA ASN A 102 -5.59 -0.20 -5.66
C ASN A 102 -6.07 1.25 -5.49
N ILE A 103 -5.22 2.12 -4.97
CA ILE A 103 -5.51 3.55 -4.80
C ILE A 103 -4.61 4.45 -5.66
N GLY A 104 -3.91 3.86 -6.63
CA GLY A 104 -3.05 4.55 -7.59
C GLY A 104 -1.68 3.90 -7.74
N ASN A 105 -0.71 4.68 -8.17
CA ASN A 105 0.68 4.27 -8.34
C ASN A 105 1.65 5.28 -7.71
N ILE A 106 2.95 4.98 -7.75
CA ILE A 106 3.97 5.83 -7.13
C ILE A 106 4.57 6.88 -8.08
N GLY A 107 4.10 6.93 -9.32
CA GLY A 107 4.63 7.85 -10.33
C GLY A 107 4.43 9.32 -9.96
N VAL A 108 5.47 10.12 -10.23
CA VAL A 108 5.43 11.57 -10.19
C VAL A 108 5.26 12.13 -11.61
N THR A 109 4.48 13.18 -11.76
CA THR A 109 4.20 13.79 -13.09
C THR A 109 5.36 14.62 -13.62
N ASP A 110 6.33 14.94 -12.78
CA ASP A 110 7.53 15.68 -13.15
C ASP A 110 8.60 14.72 -13.73
N THR A 111 9.47 15.24 -14.57
CA THR A 111 10.66 14.55 -15.08
C THR A 111 11.82 14.55 -14.08
N THR A 112 11.64 15.20 -12.93
CA THR A 112 12.64 15.26 -11.86
C THR A 112 12.88 13.89 -11.23
N THR A 113 14.13 13.62 -10.87
CA THR A 113 14.51 12.47 -10.04
C THR A 113 14.60 12.83 -8.55
N ALA A 114 14.22 14.06 -8.19
CA ALA A 114 14.14 14.46 -6.79
C ALA A 114 12.90 13.87 -6.12
N TYR A 115 13.01 13.54 -4.84
CA TYR A 115 11.85 13.09 -4.08
C TYR A 115 10.80 14.20 -3.98
N THR A 116 9.61 13.89 -4.49
CA THR A 116 8.45 14.79 -4.52
C THR A 116 7.32 14.17 -3.71
N LEU A 117 6.64 14.97 -2.90
CA LEU A 117 5.46 14.51 -2.17
C LEU A 117 4.30 14.30 -3.15
N ILE A 118 3.72 13.12 -3.09
CA ILE A 118 2.51 12.75 -3.82
C ILE A 118 1.47 12.24 -2.84
N GLN A 119 0.20 12.46 -3.18
CA GLN A 119 -0.94 11.97 -2.40
C GLN A 119 -1.77 11.02 -3.23
N ARG A 120 -2.25 9.95 -2.59
CA ARG A 120 -3.20 8.98 -3.17
C ARG A 120 -4.32 8.72 -2.18
N SER A 121 -5.53 8.51 -2.71
CA SER A 121 -6.73 8.23 -1.90
C SER A 121 -7.71 7.37 -2.67
N ASN A 122 -8.63 6.73 -1.96
CA ASN A 122 -9.76 6.04 -2.59
C ASN A 122 -11.00 6.96 -2.59
N PRO A 123 -11.56 7.29 -3.77
CA PRO A 123 -12.78 8.09 -3.86
C PRO A 123 -14.03 7.32 -3.43
N THR A 124 -14.00 5.99 -3.61
CA THR A 124 -15.07 5.08 -3.18
C THR A 124 -14.63 4.36 -1.92
N PRO A 125 -15.46 4.29 -0.88
CA PRO A 125 -15.06 3.66 0.38
C PRO A 125 -14.76 2.17 0.20
N PHE A 126 -13.76 1.71 0.93
CA PHE A 126 -13.48 0.30 1.11
C PHE A 126 -14.26 -0.23 2.30
N SER A 127 -15.01 -1.30 2.12
CA SER A 127 -15.85 -1.90 3.17
C SER A 127 -15.14 -3.06 3.85
N GLN A 128 -15.05 -3.01 5.18
CA GLN A 128 -14.52 -4.14 5.94
C GLN A 128 -15.26 -4.33 7.27
N ARG A 129 -15.42 -5.60 7.66
CA ARG A 129 -16.02 -5.98 8.95
C ARG A 129 -14.95 -6.18 10.01
N THR A 130 -15.18 -5.62 11.18
CA THR A 130 -14.30 -5.81 12.35
C THR A 130 -14.31 -7.25 12.86
N GLY A 131 -13.24 -7.66 13.52
CA GLY A 131 -13.15 -8.90 14.27
C GLY A 131 -14.06 -8.91 15.50
N ALA A 132 -14.07 -10.06 16.19
CA ALA A 132 -14.91 -10.31 17.37
C ALA A 132 -14.59 -9.37 18.55
N GLU A 133 -13.35 -8.88 18.63
CA GLU A 133 -12.87 -7.96 19.67
C GLU A 133 -12.94 -6.47 19.23
N GLY A 134 -13.60 -6.17 18.10
CA GLY A 134 -13.69 -4.80 17.57
C GLY A 134 -12.36 -4.26 17.08
N GLU A 135 -11.60 -5.09 16.36
CA GLU A 135 -10.30 -4.71 15.78
C GLU A 135 -10.31 -4.83 14.25
N LEU A 136 -9.41 -4.05 13.65
CA LEU A 136 -9.00 -4.15 12.25
C LEU A 136 -7.49 -3.97 12.13
N TRP A 137 -6.88 -4.72 11.25
CA TRP A 137 -5.54 -4.45 10.75
C TRP A 137 -5.64 -3.59 9.51
N ILE A 138 -5.01 -2.44 9.55
CA ILE A 138 -4.85 -1.55 8.40
C ILE A 138 -3.57 -1.93 7.68
N ILE A 139 -3.63 -2.00 6.37
CA ILE A 139 -2.50 -2.34 5.50
C ILE A 139 -2.35 -1.27 4.43
N ILE A 140 -1.15 -0.73 4.30
CA ILE A 140 -0.75 0.14 3.19
C ILE A 140 0.53 -0.44 2.60
N GLY A 141 0.57 -0.60 1.29
CA GLY A 141 1.73 -1.22 0.65
C GLY A 141 1.81 -0.95 -0.85
N THR A 142 2.86 -1.47 -1.46
CA THR A 142 3.04 -1.40 -2.91
C THR A 142 3.15 -2.80 -3.50
N ASP A 143 2.44 -3.02 -4.58
CA ASP A 143 2.44 -4.25 -5.38
C ASP A 143 3.13 -3.94 -6.73
N SER A 144 4.33 -4.47 -6.91
CA SER A 144 5.23 -4.08 -7.99
C SER A 144 5.35 -5.16 -9.06
N GLY A 145 4.95 -4.81 -10.29
CA GLY A 145 5.39 -5.52 -11.50
C GLY A 145 6.76 -5.04 -12.01
N PHE A 146 7.16 -3.80 -11.67
CA PHE A 146 8.48 -3.28 -12.05
C PHE A 146 9.59 -4.08 -11.37
N GLU A 147 10.53 -4.61 -12.15
CA GLU A 147 11.72 -5.31 -11.68
C GLU A 147 12.85 -4.32 -11.43
N GLY A 148 13.06 -3.97 -10.17
CA GLY A 148 14.07 -3.00 -9.77
C GLY A 148 13.93 -2.57 -8.32
N LEU A 149 14.80 -1.63 -7.94
CA LEU A 149 14.77 -1.05 -6.62
C LEU A 149 13.67 0.01 -6.52
N THR A 150 12.75 -0.18 -5.60
CA THR A 150 11.76 0.82 -5.21
C THR A 150 12.06 1.32 -3.80
N THR A 151 12.11 2.63 -3.62
CA THR A 151 12.26 3.27 -2.29
C THR A 151 11.23 4.38 -2.15
N LEU A 152 10.47 4.34 -1.07
CA LEU A 152 9.43 5.32 -0.74
C LEU A 152 9.58 5.80 0.70
N TYR A 153 9.10 7.01 0.97
CA TYR A 153 9.01 7.57 2.32
C TYR A 153 7.57 7.98 2.58
N TYR A 154 6.86 7.21 3.39
CA TYR A 154 5.50 7.55 3.83
C TYR A 154 5.60 8.67 4.88
N SER A 155 5.05 9.84 4.58
CA SER A 155 5.07 11.03 5.45
C SER A 155 3.80 11.13 6.30
N ALA A 156 2.64 10.79 5.72
CA ALA A 156 1.37 10.77 6.43
C ALA A 156 0.43 9.69 5.90
N ILE A 157 -0.28 9.03 6.81
CA ILE A 157 -1.37 8.10 6.49
C ILE A 157 -2.54 8.47 7.37
N LYS A 158 -3.63 8.91 6.73
CA LYS A 158 -4.89 9.21 7.41
C LYS A 158 -5.93 8.19 7.00
N ILE A 159 -6.67 7.69 7.96
CA ILE A 159 -7.74 6.72 7.76
C ILE A 159 -8.99 7.24 8.45
N THR A 160 -10.08 7.37 7.68
CA THR A 160 -11.39 7.73 8.19
C THR A 160 -12.28 6.50 8.14
N LEU A 161 -12.89 6.15 9.28
CA LEU A 161 -13.83 5.04 9.40
C LEU A 161 -15.24 5.59 9.65
N GLN A 162 -16.22 5.08 8.91
CA GLN A 162 -17.64 5.39 9.07
C GLN A 162 -18.42 4.08 9.20
N LYS A 163 -19.45 4.07 10.06
CA LYS A 163 -20.40 2.95 10.18
C LYS A 163 -21.44 2.99 9.08
#